data_9456daaea20be05403df8570dd178770
#
_entry.id   9456daaea20be05403df8570dd178770
#
_cell.length_a   1.000
_cell.length_b   1.000
_cell.length_c   1.000
_cell.angle_alpha   90.00
_cell.angle_beta   90.00
_cell.angle_gamma   90.00
#
_symmetry.space_group_name_H-M   'P 1'
#
loop_
_entity.id
_entity.type
_entity.pdbx_description
1 polymer ?
#
loop_
_entity_poly.entity_id
_entity_poly.type
_entity_poly.pdbx_seq_one_letter_code
_entity_poly.pdbx_strand_id
1 'polypeptide(L)'
;MKKILAMAAAAALAAGVSASAANPFSDVSTDSWAYQAVADLSEQGVVEGYPDGTFKGEKNVTRYEIAQIIARLMAKEDQLNAEQQATLDKLAGEYTDELANLGVRVSGLEKKVGNISWAGNARMRFWQGYEGRKSQDNWDGRIRLIAKGQINDSTYAMARFRTDMNFKSSGTDNSDTYAEVLEVHHQFGDNFGVTLGRQDLFLGQTGLEFDDEFDGAIATYSGGAANLDIGYGSLYYGALGKTSVENTVNRNDNELFLARLYGDIGSVSYDVEYLDGKDSLDASLFGAGATIHLSDFSVFGDYYTNMDYSGDPKTWTAGIGYSTVDWNKPGTWGVTGQYVRSERGSFIGDGTYNSCPANLVTTFSGSNIGEVKYWLATADIILMKNLDLHADYAFNVKADKGANPDDVFSVELDYRF
;
A
#
# COMPACT_ATOMS: atom_id res chain seq x y z
N MET A 1 3.01 -24.33 -30.68
CA MET A 1 2.06 -24.61 -31.78
C MET A 1 1.42 -25.98 -31.67
N LYS A 2 2.14 -27.12 -31.81
CA LYS A 2 1.52 -28.48 -31.81
C LYS A 2 0.61 -28.75 -30.60
N LYS A 3 0.91 -28.24 -29.39
CA LYS A 3 0.10 -28.46 -28.21
C LYS A 3 -1.19 -27.63 -28.19
N ILE A 4 -1.16 -26.40 -28.69
CA ILE A 4 -2.35 -25.53 -28.79
C ILE A 4 -3.33 -26.07 -29.85
N LEU A 5 -2.80 -26.46 -30.99
CA LEU A 5 -3.61 -27.09 -32.03
C LEU A 5 -4.21 -28.48 -31.60
N ALA A 6 -3.41 -29.25 -30.84
CA ALA A 6 -3.89 -30.55 -30.32
C ALA A 6 -4.97 -30.37 -29.25
N MET A 7 -4.88 -29.33 -28.41
CA MET A 7 -5.86 -29.01 -27.38
C MET A 7 -7.16 -28.48 -28.02
N ALA A 8 -7.05 -27.60 -29.00
CA ALA A 8 -8.19 -27.08 -29.73
C ALA A 8 -8.88 -28.19 -30.55
N ALA A 9 -8.11 -29.10 -31.16
CA ALA A 9 -8.66 -30.28 -31.84
C ALA A 9 -9.34 -31.28 -30.89
N ALA A 10 -8.80 -31.44 -29.65
CA ALA A 10 -9.42 -32.30 -28.65
C ALA A 10 -10.74 -31.69 -28.10
N ALA A 11 -10.84 -30.38 -28.00
CA ALA A 11 -12.08 -29.69 -27.63
C ALA A 11 -13.17 -29.86 -28.73
N ALA A 12 -12.78 -29.81 -30.00
CA ALA A 12 -13.68 -30.03 -31.13
C ALA A 12 -14.23 -31.46 -31.17
N LEU A 13 -13.38 -32.44 -30.88
CA LEU A 13 -13.77 -33.87 -30.86
C LEU A 13 -14.70 -34.23 -29.68
N ALA A 14 -14.63 -33.49 -28.56
CA ALA A 14 -15.51 -33.70 -27.42
C ALA A 14 -16.93 -33.13 -27.64
N ALA A 15 -17.10 -32.21 -28.58
CA ALA A 15 -18.39 -31.54 -28.85
C ALA A 15 -19.33 -32.36 -29.78
N GLY A 16 -18.90 -33.48 -30.33
CA GLY A 16 -19.76 -34.49 -31.01
C GLY A 16 -20.56 -33.98 -32.23
N VAL A 17 -20.05 -33.04 -33.01
CA VAL A 17 -20.77 -32.50 -34.19
C VAL A 17 -20.28 -33.21 -35.46
N SER A 18 -21.10 -34.11 -35.98
CA SER A 18 -20.92 -34.69 -37.31
C SER A 18 -21.64 -33.83 -38.35
N ALA A 19 -21.05 -32.75 -38.76
CA ALA A 19 -21.45 -32.01 -39.94
C ALA A 19 -20.23 -31.89 -40.85
N SER A 20 -20.36 -32.30 -42.13
CA SER A 20 -19.34 -32.06 -43.14
C SER A 20 -19.26 -30.55 -43.40
N ALA A 21 -18.45 -29.85 -42.62
CA ALA A 21 -18.17 -28.45 -42.86
C ALA A 21 -17.34 -28.31 -44.14
N ALA A 22 -17.75 -27.41 -45.01
CA ALA A 22 -16.94 -27.07 -46.19
C ALA A 22 -15.62 -26.48 -45.73
N ASN A 23 -14.49 -26.84 -46.34
CA ASN A 23 -13.19 -26.30 -46.00
C ASN A 23 -13.20 -24.76 -46.08
N PRO A 24 -13.04 -24.05 -44.97
CA PRO A 24 -13.08 -22.59 -44.95
C PRO A 24 -11.82 -21.96 -45.54
N PHE A 25 -10.74 -22.72 -45.77
CA PHE A 25 -9.44 -22.22 -46.19
C PHE A 25 -8.94 -22.92 -47.47
N SER A 26 -8.53 -22.12 -48.43
CA SER A 26 -8.12 -22.60 -49.75
C SER A 26 -6.78 -23.35 -49.78
N ASP A 27 -5.94 -23.19 -48.76
CA ASP A 27 -4.60 -23.77 -48.64
C ASP A 27 -4.53 -24.99 -47.71
N VAL A 28 -5.66 -25.48 -47.20
CA VAL A 28 -5.74 -26.73 -46.41
C VAL A 28 -6.34 -27.81 -47.30
N SER A 29 -5.55 -28.84 -47.63
CA SER A 29 -6.01 -29.95 -48.50
C SER A 29 -7.01 -30.83 -47.76
N THR A 30 -8.09 -31.24 -48.45
CA THR A 30 -9.09 -32.19 -47.94
C THR A 30 -8.50 -33.57 -47.62
N ASP A 31 -7.35 -33.91 -48.21
CA ASP A 31 -6.63 -35.17 -47.95
C ASP A 31 -5.66 -35.06 -46.75
N SER A 32 -5.53 -33.87 -46.14
CA SER A 32 -4.69 -33.67 -44.97
C SER A 32 -5.37 -34.22 -43.70
N TRP A 33 -4.60 -34.89 -42.85
CA TRP A 33 -5.07 -35.34 -41.54
C TRP A 33 -5.59 -34.19 -40.65
N ALA A 34 -5.11 -32.98 -40.91
CA ALA A 34 -5.49 -31.79 -40.17
C ALA A 34 -6.75 -31.10 -40.70
N TYR A 35 -7.29 -31.55 -41.88
CA TYR A 35 -8.42 -30.91 -42.56
C TYR A 35 -9.64 -30.77 -41.63
N GLN A 36 -10.08 -31.89 -41.06
CA GLN A 36 -11.27 -31.89 -40.20
C GLN A 36 -11.05 -31.03 -38.94
N ALA A 37 -9.88 -31.15 -38.30
CA ALA A 37 -9.57 -30.39 -37.13
C ALA A 37 -9.55 -28.86 -37.38
N VAL A 38 -9.01 -28.40 -38.51
CA VAL A 38 -9.00 -26.99 -38.89
C VAL A 38 -10.40 -26.50 -39.26
N ALA A 39 -11.19 -27.33 -39.96
CA ALA A 39 -12.57 -26.98 -40.28
C ALA A 39 -13.44 -26.84 -39.02
N ASP A 40 -13.37 -27.82 -38.11
CA ASP A 40 -14.12 -27.83 -36.86
C ASP A 40 -13.73 -26.64 -35.96
N LEU A 41 -12.42 -26.28 -35.85
CA LEU A 41 -11.94 -25.15 -35.10
C LEU A 41 -12.38 -23.83 -35.72
N SER A 42 -12.46 -23.73 -37.02
CA SER A 42 -12.97 -22.56 -37.72
C SER A 42 -14.47 -22.37 -37.53
N GLU A 43 -15.25 -23.45 -37.62
CA GLU A 43 -16.70 -23.43 -37.40
C GLU A 43 -17.03 -23.01 -35.95
N GLN A 44 -16.22 -23.44 -35.00
CA GLN A 44 -16.32 -23.04 -33.58
C GLN A 44 -15.79 -21.63 -33.32
N GLY A 45 -15.23 -20.95 -34.31
CA GLY A 45 -14.68 -19.60 -34.17
C GLY A 45 -13.43 -19.52 -33.26
N VAL A 46 -12.74 -20.64 -33.05
CA VAL A 46 -11.47 -20.69 -32.29
C VAL A 46 -10.30 -20.24 -33.15
N VAL A 47 -10.33 -20.62 -34.44
CA VAL A 47 -9.31 -20.27 -35.42
C VAL A 47 -9.95 -19.49 -36.56
N GLU A 48 -9.38 -18.36 -36.91
CA GLU A 48 -9.73 -17.58 -38.10
C GLU A 48 -8.56 -17.64 -39.10
N GLY A 49 -8.85 -17.72 -40.38
CA GLY A 49 -7.86 -17.60 -41.43
C GLY A 49 -7.45 -16.14 -41.68
N TYR A 50 -6.60 -15.98 -42.67
CA TYR A 50 -6.23 -14.66 -43.13
C TYR A 50 -7.31 -14.08 -44.07
N PRO A 51 -7.35 -12.75 -44.26
CA PRO A 51 -8.34 -12.09 -45.09
C PRO A 51 -8.33 -12.55 -46.56
N ASP A 52 -7.25 -13.21 -47.01
CA ASP A 52 -7.12 -13.80 -48.34
C ASP A 52 -7.75 -15.21 -48.47
N GLY A 53 -8.41 -15.69 -47.42
CA GLY A 53 -9.07 -17.01 -47.39
C GLY A 53 -8.11 -18.20 -47.25
N THR A 54 -6.90 -17.97 -46.71
CA THR A 54 -5.91 -19.02 -46.44
C THR A 54 -5.71 -19.25 -44.95
N PHE A 55 -5.26 -20.45 -44.56
CA PHE A 55 -4.88 -20.81 -43.20
C PHE A 55 -3.39 -20.54 -42.90
N LYS A 56 -2.51 -20.66 -43.89
CA LYS A 56 -1.05 -20.46 -43.82
C LYS A 56 -0.39 -21.30 -42.72
N GLY A 57 -0.69 -22.58 -42.66
CA GLY A 57 -0.23 -23.48 -41.60
C GLY A 57 1.28 -23.60 -41.41
N GLU A 58 2.09 -23.21 -42.43
CA GLU A 58 3.56 -23.17 -42.35
C GLU A 58 4.10 -21.84 -41.88
N LYS A 59 3.26 -20.77 -41.72
CA LYS A 59 3.69 -19.48 -41.25
C LYS A 59 3.94 -19.50 -39.72
N ASN A 60 4.96 -18.81 -39.30
CA ASN A 60 5.18 -18.54 -37.85
C ASN A 60 4.04 -17.69 -37.31
N VAL A 61 3.40 -18.17 -36.25
CA VAL A 61 2.37 -17.43 -35.50
C VAL A 61 3.02 -16.49 -34.53
N THR A 62 2.61 -15.23 -34.50
CA THR A 62 3.07 -14.25 -33.56
C THR A 62 2.49 -14.51 -32.16
N ARG A 63 3.13 -13.97 -31.10
CA ARG A 63 2.59 -14.07 -29.72
C ARG A 63 1.18 -13.48 -29.62
N TYR A 64 0.91 -12.39 -30.33
CA TYR A 64 -0.40 -11.74 -30.35
C TYR A 64 -1.49 -12.60 -30.99
N GLU A 65 -1.19 -13.28 -32.11
CA GLU A 65 -2.14 -14.25 -32.76
C GLU A 65 -2.41 -15.46 -31.84
N ILE A 66 -1.39 -15.92 -31.08
CA ILE A 66 -1.58 -17.00 -30.10
C ILE A 66 -2.47 -16.50 -28.93
N ALA A 67 -2.27 -15.29 -28.44
CA ALA A 67 -3.11 -14.72 -27.39
C ALA A 67 -4.59 -14.60 -27.83
N GLN A 68 -4.88 -14.26 -29.09
CA GLN A 68 -6.23 -14.26 -29.60
C GLN A 68 -6.88 -15.66 -29.60
N ILE A 69 -6.13 -16.71 -29.94
CA ILE A 69 -6.61 -18.09 -29.88
C ILE A 69 -6.90 -18.49 -28.41
N ILE A 70 -5.99 -18.15 -27.48
CA ILE A 70 -6.18 -18.40 -26.05
C ILE A 70 -7.43 -17.69 -25.56
N ALA A 71 -7.65 -16.42 -25.90
CA ALA A 71 -8.83 -15.65 -25.52
C ALA A 71 -10.14 -16.29 -25.97
N ARG A 72 -10.18 -16.84 -27.19
CA ARG A 72 -11.35 -17.57 -27.72
C ARG A 72 -11.60 -18.90 -27.01
N LEU A 73 -10.52 -19.63 -26.65
CA LEU A 73 -10.62 -20.84 -25.85
C LEU A 73 -11.10 -20.57 -24.42
N MET A 74 -10.67 -19.46 -23.82
CA MET A 74 -11.15 -19.01 -22.51
C MET A 74 -12.66 -18.70 -22.54
N ALA A 75 -13.18 -18.12 -23.61
CA ALA A 75 -14.61 -17.88 -23.76
C ALA A 75 -15.46 -19.16 -23.80
N LYS A 76 -14.84 -20.33 -23.96
CA LYS A 76 -15.47 -21.66 -24.03
C LYS A 76 -14.92 -22.61 -22.96
N GLU A 77 -14.41 -22.10 -21.89
CA GLU A 77 -13.77 -22.87 -20.81
C GLU A 77 -14.69 -23.91 -20.18
N ASP A 78 -16.01 -23.64 -20.14
CA ASP A 78 -17.05 -24.52 -19.63
C ASP A 78 -17.22 -25.81 -20.47
N GLN A 79 -16.74 -25.82 -21.70
CA GLN A 79 -16.77 -26.96 -22.60
C GLN A 79 -15.50 -27.81 -22.55
N LEU A 80 -14.49 -27.40 -21.79
CA LEU A 80 -13.20 -28.07 -21.70
C LEU A 80 -13.17 -29.07 -20.53
N ASN A 81 -12.47 -30.19 -20.72
CA ASN A 81 -12.21 -31.11 -19.63
C ASN A 81 -11.08 -30.59 -18.71
N ALA A 82 -10.89 -31.19 -17.52
CA ALA A 82 -9.95 -30.71 -16.49
C ALA A 82 -8.48 -30.60 -16.97
N GLU A 83 -8.04 -31.52 -17.88
CA GLU A 83 -6.68 -31.48 -18.43
C GLU A 83 -6.50 -30.33 -19.43
N GLN A 84 -7.53 -30.09 -20.24
CA GLN A 84 -7.58 -28.98 -21.19
C GLN A 84 -7.64 -27.65 -20.50
N GLN A 85 -8.45 -27.53 -19.44
CA GLN A 85 -8.50 -26.34 -18.59
C GLN A 85 -7.14 -26.03 -17.95
N ALA A 86 -6.48 -27.03 -17.33
CA ALA A 86 -5.15 -26.85 -16.75
C ALA A 86 -4.09 -26.40 -17.77
N THR A 87 -4.21 -26.86 -19.02
CA THR A 87 -3.31 -26.44 -20.11
C THR A 87 -3.64 -25.01 -20.56
N LEU A 88 -4.92 -24.66 -20.64
CA LEU A 88 -5.40 -23.31 -21.00
C LEU A 88 -4.94 -22.29 -19.96
N ASP A 89 -5.09 -22.58 -18.67
CA ASP A 89 -4.63 -21.74 -17.57
C ASP A 89 -3.13 -21.46 -17.65
N LYS A 90 -2.33 -22.50 -17.92
CA LYS A 90 -0.89 -22.33 -18.07
C LYS A 90 -0.53 -21.42 -19.25
N LEU A 91 -1.24 -21.56 -20.36
CA LEU A 91 -1.06 -20.71 -21.53
C LEU A 91 -1.53 -19.28 -21.27
N ALA A 92 -2.67 -19.10 -20.59
CA ALA A 92 -3.17 -17.78 -20.20
C ALA A 92 -2.18 -17.04 -19.28
N GLY A 93 -1.55 -17.77 -18.34
CA GLY A 93 -0.48 -17.22 -17.50
C GLY A 93 0.77 -16.79 -18.30
N GLU A 94 1.18 -17.58 -19.33
CA GLU A 94 2.34 -17.25 -20.17
C GLU A 94 2.10 -16.05 -21.10
N TYR A 95 0.83 -15.81 -21.50
CA TYR A 95 0.43 -14.75 -22.43
C TYR A 95 -0.36 -13.62 -21.75
N THR A 96 -0.16 -13.41 -20.45
CA THR A 96 -0.91 -12.43 -19.64
C THR A 96 -0.85 -11.01 -20.22
N ASP A 97 0.33 -10.56 -20.64
CA ASP A 97 0.52 -9.20 -21.17
C ASP A 97 -0.22 -8.99 -22.50
N GLU A 98 -0.15 -9.99 -23.40
CA GLU A 98 -0.84 -9.94 -24.69
C GLU A 98 -2.36 -10.02 -24.52
N LEU A 99 -2.84 -10.85 -23.59
CA LEU A 99 -4.27 -10.96 -23.25
C LEU A 99 -4.81 -9.67 -22.62
N ALA A 100 -4.04 -9.04 -21.73
CA ALA A 100 -4.40 -7.74 -21.17
C ALA A 100 -4.54 -6.66 -22.25
N ASN A 101 -3.61 -6.63 -23.21
CA ASN A 101 -3.67 -5.72 -24.35
C ASN A 101 -4.89 -5.99 -25.27
N LEU A 102 -5.41 -7.22 -25.31
CA LEU A 102 -6.65 -7.58 -26.00
C LEU A 102 -7.91 -7.22 -25.18
N GLY A 103 -7.79 -6.72 -23.98
CA GLY A 103 -8.90 -6.45 -23.06
C GLY A 103 -9.58 -7.71 -22.52
N VAL A 104 -8.91 -8.86 -22.64
CA VAL A 104 -9.41 -10.13 -22.12
C VAL A 104 -9.08 -10.20 -20.63
N ARG A 105 -10.08 -10.13 -19.78
CA ARG A 105 -9.93 -10.44 -18.34
C ARG A 105 -9.72 -11.95 -18.20
N VAL A 106 -8.66 -12.31 -17.51
CA VAL A 106 -8.34 -13.70 -17.18
C VAL A 106 -9.19 -14.12 -15.97
N SER A 107 -10.52 -14.10 -16.14
CA SER A 107 -11.48 -14.37 -15.05
C SER A 107 -11.35 -15.80 -14.47
N GLY A 108 -10.79 -16.73 -15.22
CA GLY A 108 -10.52 -18.10 -14.75
C GLY A 108 -9.30 -18.20 -13.83
N LEU A 109 -8.28 -17.35 -14.02
CA LEU A 109 -7.12 -17.26 -13.11
C LEU A 109 -7.51 -16.54 -11.81
N GLU A 110 -8.33 -15.50 -11.89
CA GLU A 110 -8.86 -14.80 -10.72
C GLU A 110 -9.66 -15.74 -9.80
N LYS A 111 -10.44 -16.69 -10.36
CA LYS A 111 -11.18 -17.71 -9.59
C LYS A 111 -10.28 -18.76 -8.93
N LYS A 112 -9.10 -19.06 -9.49
CA LYS A 112 -8.18 -20.11 -8.98
C LYS A 112 -7.15 -19.57 -7.99
N VAL A 113 -6.79 -18.28 -8.07
CA VAL A 113 -5.94 -17.61 -7.08
C VAL A 113 -6.73 -17.34 -5.78
N GLY A 114 -8.05 -17.47 -5.81
CA GLY A 114 -8.96 -17.14 -4.73
C GLY A 114 -9.20 -15.63 -4.62
N ASN A 115 -10.11 -15.24 -3.75
CA ASN A 115 -10.45 -13.84 -3.50
C ASN A 115 -9.42 -13.12 -2.62
N ILE A 116 -8.23 -13.71 -2.39
CA ILE A 116 -7.22 -13.16 -1.49
C ILE A 116 -5.99 -12.76 -2.31
N SER A 117 -5.66 -11.47 -2.28
CA SER A 117 -4.39 -10.95 -2.77
C SER A 117 -3.39 -10.85 -1.61
N TRP A 118 -2.11 -11.11 -1.92
CA TRP A 118 -1.01 -11.04 -0.98
C TRP A 118 -0.02 -9.99 -1.41
N ALA A 119 0.48 -9.25 -0.44
CA ALA A 119 1.56 -8.26 -0.59
C ALA A 119 2.38 -8.23 0.69
N GLY A 120 3.51 -7.55 0.67
CA GLY A 120 4.27 -7.38 1.88
C GLY A 120 5.45 -6.44 1.74
N ASN A 121 6.11 -6.21 2.85
CA ASN A 121 7.38 -5.50 2.89
C ASN A 121 8.30 -6.09 3.97
N ALA A 122 9.59 -5.90 3.77
CA ALA A 122 10.61 -6.24 4.75
C ALA A 122 11.51 -5.02 4.95
N ARG A 123 11.90 -4.76 6.21
CA ARG A 123 12.79 -3.67 6.58
C ARG A 123 13.93 -4.17 7.43
N MET A 124 15.13 -3.65 7.17
CA MET A 124 16.29 -3.76 8.04
C MET A 124 16.74 -2.35 8.40
N ARG A 125 16.83 -2.04 9.69
CA ARG A 125 17.03 -0.68 10.16
C ARG A 125 18.07 -0.60 11.26
N PHE A 126 19.00 0.35 11.11
CA PHE A 126 19.77 0.93 12.21
C PHE A 126 19.17 2.31 12.53
N TRP A 127 18.90 2.58 13.80
CA TRP A 127 18.35 3.85 14.21
C TRP A 127 18.78 4.24 15.63
N GLN A 128 18.77 5.54 15.90
CA GLN A 128 19.05 6.08 17.21
C GLN A 128 17.79 6.64 17.83
N GLY A 129 17.42 6.08 18.98
CA GLY A 129 16.43 6.66 19.89
C GLY A 129 17.11 7.42 21.02
N TYR A 130 16.35 7.71 22.08
CA TYR A 130 16.87 8.41 23.25
C TYR A 130 16.73 7.57 24.52
N GLU A 131 17.80 7.58 25.32
CA GLU A 131 17.78 7.24 26.75
C GLU A 131 18.04 8.52 27.52
N GLY A 132 16.96 9.12 28.07
CA GLY A 132 17.00 10.48 28.60
C GLY A 132 17.28 11.49 27.48
N ARG A 133 18.50 12.03 27.42
CA ARG A 133 18.93 13.01 26.40
C ARG A 133 20.06 12.49 25.51
N LYS A 134 20.53 11.28 25.77
CA LYS A 134 21.61 10.64 25.03
C LYS A 134 21.07 9.74 23.93
N SER A 135 21.73 9.77 22.81
CA SER A 135 21.42 8.85 21.72
C SER A 135 21.71 7.40 22.13
N GLN A 136 20.80 6.50 21.79
CA GLN A 136 20.93 5.07 22.00
C GLN A 136 20.73 4.33 20.70
N ASP A 137 21.74 3.56 20.28
CA ASP A 137 21.68 2.80 19.05
C ASP A 137 20.72 1.63 19.17
N ASN A 138 19.96 1.39 18.12
CA ASN A 138 19.09 0.24 17.93
C ASN A 138 19.34 -0.40 16.57
N TRP A 139 19.07 -1.68 16.49
CA TRP A 139 19.14 -2.44 15.26
C TRP A 139 18.00 -3.43 15.24
N ASP A 140 17.13 -3.30 14.28
CA ASP A 140 15.95 -4.16 14.14
C ASP A 140 15.67 -4.54 12.69
N GLY A 141 14.82 -5.57 12.55
CA GLY A 141 14.23 -5.98 11.29
C GLY A 141 12.74 -6.19 11.45
N ARG A 142 11.99 -5.97 10.37
CA ARG A 142 10.54 -6.15 10.34
C ARG A 142 10.14 -6.83 9.03
N ILE A 143 9.16 -7.73 9.13
CA ILE A 143 8.44 -8.26 7.97
C ILE A 143 6.96 -8.01 8.20
N ARG A 144 6.27 -7.48 7.19
CA ARG A 144 4.82 -7.35 7.12
C ARG A 144 4.28 -8.20 5.98
N LEU A 145 3.25 -9.00 6.26
CA LEU A 145 2.47 -9.75 5.27
C LEU A 145 1.04 -9.24 5.28
N ILE A 146 0.56 -8.84 4.12
CA ILE A 146 -0.77 -8.29 3.91
C ILE A 146 -1.61 -9.32 3.16
N ALA A 147 -2.75 -9.70 3.74
CA ALA A 147 -3.77 -10.52 3.11
C ALA A 147 -5.03 -9.67 2.91
N LYS A 148 -5.44 -9.41 1.66
CA LYS A 148 -6.67 -8.69 1.33
C LYS A 148 -7.62 -9.61 0.61
N GLY A 149 -8.75 -9.94 1.26
CA GLY A 149 -9.81 -10.78 0.72
C GLY A 149 -10.97 -9.93 0.19
N GLN A 150 -11.28 -10.04 -1.11
CA GLN A 150 -12.45 -9.41 -1.71
C GLN A 150 -13.68 -10.26 -1.42
N ILE A 151 -14.66 -9.71 -0.69
CA ILE A 151 -15.91 -10.41 -0.30
C ILE A 151 -16.95 -10.26 -1.44
N ASN A 152 -17.07 -9.05 -1.97
CA ASN A 152 -17.90 -8.71 -3.13
C ASN A 152 -17.38 -7.38 -3.74
N ASP A 153 -18.02 -6.87 -4.79
CA ASP A 153 -17.56 -5.67 -5.51
C ASP A 153 -17.38 -4.43 -4.63
N SER A 154 -18.09 -4.37 -3.50
CA SER A 154 -18.09 -3.20 -2.60
C SER A 154 -17.44 -3.48 -1.24
N THR A 155 -17.07 -4.72 -0.92
CA THR A 155 -16.60 -5.09 0.43
C THR A 155 -15.32 -5.90 0.37
N TYR A 156 -14.33 -5.50 1.15
CA TYR A 156 -13.14 -6.32 1.41
C TYR A 156 -12.86 -6.43 2.90
N ALA A 157 -12.13 -7.48 3.26
CA ALA A 157 -11.47 -7.60 4.57
C ALA A 157 -9.95 -7.64 4.36
N MET A 158 -9.21 -6.99 5.24
CA MET A 158 -7.74 -6.96 5.19
C MET A 158 -7.16 -7.30 6.56
N ALA A 159 -6.08 -8.08 6.54
CA ALA A 159 -5.22 -8.31 7.69
C ALA A 159 -3.77 -8.04 7.31
N ARG A 160 -3.04 -7.33 8.17
CA ARG A 160 -1.60 -7.14 8.09
C ARG A 160 -0.95 -7.76 9.30
N PHE A 161 -0.11 -8.77 9.06
CA PHE A 161 0.67 -9.43 10.10
C PHE A 161 2.08 -8.85 10.09
N ARG A 162 2.55 -8.47 11.26
CA ARG A 162 3.88 -7.91 11.47
C ARG A 162 4.70 -8.82 12.36
N THR A 163 5.95 -9.05 11.97
CA THR A 163 6.96 -9.68 12.79
C THR A 163 8.14 -8.72 12.93
N ASP A 164 8.47 -8.35 14.16
CA ASP A 164 9.64 -7.54 14.49
C ASP A 164 10.71 -8.42 15.14
N MET A 165 11.98 -8.08 14.92
CA MET A 165 13.12 -8.71 15.55
C MET A 165 14.14 -7.65 15.95
N ASN A 166 14.51 -7.64 17.23
CA ASN A 166 15.57 -6.77 17.74
C ASN A 166 16.92 -7.53 17.71
N PHE A 167 17.87 -7.06 16.89
CA PHE A 167 19.17 -7.70 16.74
C PHE A 167 20.18 -7.36 17.84
N LYS A 168 19.88 -6.40 18.71
CA LYS A 168 20.72 -6.07 19.89
C LYS A 168 20.31 -6.86 21.14
N SER A 169 19.12 -7.42 21.18
CA SER A 169 18.66 -8.24 22.30
C SER A 169 19.28 -9.63 22.24
N SER A 170 19.87 -10.09 23.35
CA SER A 170 20.50 -11.41 23.46
C SER A 170 19.59 -12.47 24.12
N GLY A 171 18.29 -12.22 24.22
CA GLY A 171 17.30 -13.13 24.81
C GLY A 171 16.56 -13.99 23.80
N THR A 172 15.81 -14.97 24.30
CA THR A 172 14.88 -15.79 23.49
C THR A 172 13.63 -15.01 23.05
N ASP A 173 13.36 -13.86 23.66
CA ASP A 173 12.19 -13.01 23.44
C ASP A 173 12.54 -11.73 22.65
N ASN A 174 13.36 -11.91 21.61
CA ASN A 174 13.79 -10.80 20.76
C ASN A 174 12.94 -10.60 19.49
N SER A 175 11.83 -11.33 19.38
CA SER A 175 10.90 -11.24 18.24
C SER A 175 9.46 -11.24 18.71
N ASP A 176 8.65 -10.41 18.07
CA ASP A 176 7.20 -10.31 18.26
C ASP A 176 6.50 -10.53 16.93
N THR A 177 5.35 -11.21 16.98
CA THR A 177 4.46 -11.39 15.81
C THR A 177 3.02 -11.15 16.22
N TYR A 178 2.36 -10.22 15.53
CA TYR A 178 0.99 -9.83 15.83
C TYR A 178 0.24 -9.36 14.59
N ALA A 179 -1.09 -9.25 14.70
CA ALA A 179 -1.90 -8.60 13.69
C ALA A 179 -1.83 -7.07 13.92
N GLU A 180 -1.15 -6.38 13.02
CA GLU A 180 -0.97 -4.94 13.05
C GLU A 180 -2.21 -4.21 12.52
N VAL A 181 -2.82 -4.72 11.44
CA VAL A 181 -4.09 -4.23 10.90
C VAL A 181 -5.08 -5.39 10.82
N LEU A 182 -6.34 -5.10 11.12
CA LEU A 182 -7.47 -6.01 10.93
C LEU A 182 -8.72 -5.18 10.68
N GLU A 183 -9.14 -5.09 9.43
CA GLU A 183 -10.23 -4.20 9.03
C GLU A 183 -11.20 -4.85 8.06
N VAL A 184 -12.41 -4.32 8.05
CA VAL A 184 -13.41 -4.57 7.00
C VAL A 184 -13.83 -3.21 6.45
N HIS A 185 -13.75 -3.08 5.13
CA HIS A 185 -14.20 -1.90 4.41
C HIS A 185 -15.44 -2.22 3.56
N HIS A 186 -16.42 -1.32 3.57
CA HIS A 186 -17.57 -1.36 2.68
C HIS A 186 -17.77 -0.02 1.98
N GLN A 187 -17.89 -0.07 0.66
CA GLN A 187 -18.14 1.08 -0.20
C GLN A 187 -19.64 1.18 -0.53
N PHE A 188 -20.27 2.31 -0.24
CA PHE A 188 -21.66 2.63 -0.55
C PHE A 188 -21.70 3.57 -1.77
N GLY A 189 -21.95 3.03 -2.95
CA GLY A 189 -21.89 3.80 -4.19
C GLY A 189 -20.47 4.31 -4.48
N ASP A 190 -20.37 5.44 -5.19
CA ASP A 190 -19.08 5.91 -5.72
C ASP A 190 -18.27 6.76 -4.72
N ASN A 191 -18.94 7.38 -3.73
CA ASN A 191 -18.32 8.44 -2.94
C ASN A 191 -18.27 8.16 -1.43
N PHE A 192 -19.00 7.18 -0.91
CA PHE A 192 -19.08 6.97 0.52
C PHE A 192 -18.62 5.58 0.92
N GLY A 193 -17.68 5.50 1.85
CA GLY A 193 -17.13 4.26 2.39
C GLY A 193 -17.14 4.24 3.92
N VAL A 194 -17.11 3.05 4.51
CA VAL A 194 -16.95 2.85 5.96
C VAL A 194 -15.92 1.75 6.18
N THR A 195 -14.92 2.04 7.02
CA THR A 195 -13.92 1.09 7.48
C THR A 195 -14.12 0.84 8.97
N LEU A 196 -14.13 -0.43 9.36
CA LEU A 196 -14.29 -0.88 10.74
C LEU A 196 -13.13 -1.77 11.16
N GLY A 197 -12.59 -1.53 12.33
CA GLY A 197 -11.52 -2.33 12.92
C GLY A 197 -10.24 -1.54 13.14
N ARG A 198 -9.11 -2.24 13.19
CA ARG A 198 -7.79 -1.61 13.26
C ARG A 198 -7.31 -1.28 11.86
N GLN A 199 -7.10 -0.01 11.59
CA GLN A 199 -6.75 0.55 10.30
C GLN A 199 -5.65 1.59 10.45
N ASP A 200 -4.92 1.88 9.38
CA ASP A 200 -3.90 2.94 9.36
C ASP A 200 -4.54 4.32 9.48
N LEU A 201 -3.93 5.19 10.26
CA LEU A 201 -4.24 6.61 10.36
C LEU A 201 -2.96 7.43 10.20
N PHE A 202 -2.96 8.31 9.21
CA PHE A 202 -1.87 9.22 8.92
C PHE A 202 -2.36 10.65 9.06
N LEU A 203 -1.72 11.46 9.91
CA LEU A 203 -2.09 12.84 10.15
C LEU A 203 -1.08 13.82 9.54
N GLY A 204 -1.60 14.89 8.95
CA GLY A 204 -0.81 15.94 8.31
C GLY A 204 -0.28 15.56 6.93
N GLN A 205 0.59 16.43 6.42
CA GLN A 205 1.30 16.22 5.15
C GLN A 205 2.59 15.42 5.33
N THR A 206 3.17 15.46 6.52
CA THR A 206 4.48 14.86 6.80
C THR A 206 4.40 13.57 7.61
N GLY A 207 3.25 13.27 8.22
CA GLY A 207 3.11 12.18 9.17
C GLY A 207 3.95 12.37 10.45
N LEU A 208 4.49 13.57 10.65
CA LEU A 208 5.28 13.87 11.87
C LEU A 208 4.47 13.63 13.13
N GLU A 209 3.20 14.07 13.12
CA GLU A 209 2.34 14.04 14.30
C GLU A 209 1.88 12.63 14.63
N PHE A 210 1.45 11.87 13.61
CA PHE A 210 0.99 10.49 13.75
C PHE A 210 0.99 9.73 12.42
N ASP A 211 1.50 8.51 12.42
CA ASP A 211 1.51 7.56 11.29
C ASP A 211 1.51 6.12 11.85
N ASP A 212 0.40 5.74 12.45
CA ASP A 212 0.24 4.43 13.09
C ASP A 212 -1.23 3.97 13.05
N GLU A 213 -1.64 3.00 13.84
CA GLU A 213 -2.96 2.39 13.77
C GLU A 213 -4.00 3.11 14.64
N PHE A 214 -5.23 3.09 14.11
CA PHE A 214 -6.45 3.55 14.77
C PHE A 214 -7.44 2.37 14.91
N ASP A 215 -7.89 2.13 16.12
CA ASP A 215 -8.89 1.10 16.44
C ASP A 215 -10.29 1.75 16.50
N GLY A 216 -11.11 1.53 15.49
CA GLY A 216 -12.44 2.15 15.49
C GLY A 216 -13.21 2.02 14.19
N ALA A 217 -14.05 3.02 13.95
CA ALA A 217 -14.82 3.18 12.73
C ALA A 217 -14.49 4.52 12.08
N ILE A 218 -14.21 4.51 10.78
CA ILE A 218 -14.04 5.72 9.96
C ILE A 218 -15.02 5.66 8.79
N ALA A 219 -15.83 6.68 8.66
CA ALA A 219 -16.67 6.94 7.50
C ALA A 219 -16.01 7.97 6.61
N THR A 220 -15.76 7.62 5.36
CA THR A 220 -15.09 8.47 4.38
C THR A 220 -16.07 8.90 3.28
N TYR A 221 -16.15 10.19 3.02
CA TYR A 221 -16.77 10.73 1.82
C TYR A 221 -15.69 11.26 0.87
N SER A 222 -15.65 10.75 -0.35
CA SER A 222 -14.69 11.15 -1.38
C SER A 222 -15.37 12.00 -2.44
N GLY A 223 -15.02 13.29 -2.52
CA GLY A 223 -15.69 14.29 -3.33
C GLY A 223 -14.76 15.07 -4.26
N GLY A 224 -14.08 14.40 -5.19
CA GLY A 224 -13.24 15.08 -6.18
C GLY A 224 -12.03 15.79 -5.55
N ALA A 225 -12.09 17.11 -5.35
CA ALA A 225 -10.98 17.89 -4.77
C ALA A 225 -10.89 17.82 -3.24
N ALA A 226 -11.87 17.23 -2.55
CA ALA A 226 -11.94 17.15 -1.10
C ALA A 226 -12.49 15.78 -0.65
N ASN A 227 -11.85 15.20 0.34
CA ASN A 227 -12.30 14.02 1.07
C ASN A 227 -12.60 14.43 2.52
N LEU A 228 -13.58 13.78 3.12
CA LEU A 228 -13.95 14.00 4.53
C LEU A 228 -13.99 12.65 5.24
N ASP A 229 -13.18 12.51 6.26
CA ASP A 229 -13.24 11.41 7.21
C ASP A 229 -13.91 11.87 8.50
N ILE A 230 -14.81 11.04 9.00
CA ILE A 230 -15.40 11.17 10.34
C ILE A 230 -15.20 9.83 11.04
N GLY A 231 -14.53 9.83 12.17
CA GLY A 231 -14.18 8.63 12.90
C GLY A 231 -14.51 8.69 14.40
N TYR A 232 -14.67 7.51 14.98
CA TYR A 232 -14.74 7.33 16.42
C TYR A 232 -14.03 6.04 16.81
N GLY A 233 -13.13 6.14 17.79
CA GLY A 233 -12.30 5.03 18.22
C GLY A 233 -11.15 5.47 19.11
N SER A 234 -10.02 4.77 19.05
CA SER A 234 -8.82 5.09 19.85
C SER A 234 -7.55 4.91 19.02
N LEU A 235 -6.52 5.72 19.31
CA LEU A 235 -5.18 5.48 18.79
C LEU A 235 -4.62 4.21 19.42
N TYR A 236 -3.94 3.40 18.61
CA TYR A 236 -3.34 2.15 19.10
C TYR A 236 -2.08 2.43 19.91
N TYR A 237 -1.23 3.34 19.42
CA TYR A 237 -0.08 3.92 20.10
C TYR A 237 -0.23 5.45 20.18
N GLY A 238 0.73 6.09 20.81
CA GLY A 238 0.80 7.52 20.89
C GLY A 238 0.30 8.09 22.22
N ALA A 239 0.49 9.37 22.37
CA ALA A 239 0.34 10.12 23.60
C ALA A 239 -0.59 11.30 23.40
N LEU A 240 -1.88 11.14 23.57
CA LEU A 240 -2.80 12.26 23.55
C LEU A 240 -3.13 12.72 24.99
N GLY A 241 -2.79 13.96 25.34
CA GLY A 241 -3.12 14.56 26.65
C GLY A 241 -2.33 14.05 27.84
N LYS A 242 -2.99 13.83 28.98
CA LYS A 242 -2.37 13.51 30.29
C LYS A 242 -2.17 12.02 30.56
N THR A 243 -2.69 11.14 29.74
CA THR A 243 -2.72 9.71 30.03
C THR A 243 -1.52 8.99 29.43
N SER A 244 -0.83 8.18 30.27
CA SER A 244 0.23 7.29 29.79
C SER A 244 -0.35 6.02 29.21
N VAL A 245 0.05 5.69 27.97
CA VAL A 245 -0.20 4.39 27.36
C VAL A 245 0.93 3.42 27.71
N GLU A 246 1.32 3.37 29.00
CA GLU A 246 2.11 2.25 29.49
C GLU A 246 1.18 1.11 29.88
N ASN A 247 1.16 0.05 29.09
CA ASN A 247 0.74 -1.36 29.34
C ASN A 247 -0.44 -1.65 30.31
N THR A 248 -1.06 -0.66 30.94
CA THR A 248 -2.10 -0.81 31.97
C THR A 248 -3.32 0.08 31.75
N VAL A 249 -3.38 0.87 30.70
CA VAL A 249 -4.50 1.76 30.48
C VAL A 249 -5.67 0.97 29.92
N ASN A 250 -6.78 1.07 30.62
CA ASN A 250 -8.08 0.64 30.13
C ASN A 250 -8.31 1.38 28.80
N ARG A 251 -8.27 0.68 27.66
CA ARG A 251 -8.49 1.26 26.32
C ARG A 251 -9.80 2.06 26.20
N ASN A 252 -10.72 1.86 27.13
CA ASN A 252 -11.97 2.59 27.24
C ASN A 252 -11.80 4.08 27.57
N ASP A 253 -10.62 4.52 28.01
CA ASP A 253 -10.35 5.91 28.39
C ASP A 253 -9.63 6.71 27.29
N ASN A 254 -9.24 6.07 26.17
CA ASN A 254 -8.52 6.68 25.05
C ASN A 254 -9.41 6.88 23.81
N GLU A 255 -10.72 6.85 23.98
CA GLU A 255 -11.63 7.08 22.86
C GLU A 255 -11.62 8.54 22.43
N LEU A 256 -11.61 8.76 21.13
CA LEU A 256 -11.63 10.07 20.52
C LEU A 256 -12.58 10.13 19.32
N PHE A 257 -13.06 11.30 19.05
CA PHE A 257 -13.69 11.68 17.81
C PHE A 257 -12.62 12.22 16.84
N LEU A 258 -12.68 11.81 15.57
CA LEU A 258 -11.82 12.28 14.49
C LEU A 258 -12.66 12.93 13.40
N ALA A 259 -12.27 14.13 12.96
CA ALA A 259 -12.73 14.73 11.72
C ALA A 259 -11.53 15.19 10.90
N ARG A 260 -11.48 14.82 9.62
CA ARG A 260 -10.37 15.15 8.73
C ARG A 260 -10.91 15.54 7.37
N LEU A 261 -10.52 16.72 6.89
CA LEU A 261 -10.79 17.22 5.54
C LEU A 261 -9.46 17.32 4.80
N TYR A 262 -9.32 16.63 3.70
CA TYR A 262 -8.07 16.58 2.94
C TYR A 262 -8.31 16.43 1.44
N GLY A 263 -7.30 16.77 0.63
CA GLY A 263 -7.40 16.63 -0.82
C GLY A 263 -6.35 17.42 -1.57
N ASP A 264 -6.59 17.55 -2.88
CA ASP A 264 -5.69 18.24 -3.80
C ASP A 264 -6.45 19.31 -4.60
N ILE A 265 -5.87 20.51 -4.66
CA ILE A 265 -6.35 21.62 -5.47
C ILE A 265 -5.20 22.09 -6.39
N GLY A 266 -5.20 21.63 -7.64
CA GLY A 266 -4.11 21.93 -8.58
C GLY A 266 -2.79 21.30 -8.11
N SER A 267 -1.81 22.14 -7.80
CA SER A 267 -0.50 21.72 -7.26
C SER A 267 -0.39 21.79 -5.73
N VAL A 268 -1.50 21.92 -5.03
CA VAL A 268 -1.53 22.03 -3.57
C VAL A 268 -2.28 20.84 -3.00
N SER A 269 -1.59 20.02 -2.20
CA SER A 269 -2.20 19.06 -1.28
C SER A 269 -2.46 19.74 0.06
N TYR A 270 -3.58 19.46 0.70
CA TYR A 270 -3.94 20.06 1.98
C TYR A 270 -4.67 19.07 2.89
N ASP A 271 -4.60 19.34 4.18
CA ASP A 271 -5.40 18.68 5.21
C ASP A 271 -5.78 19.67 6.32
N VAL A 272 -6.91 19.40 6.95
CA VAL A 272 -7.36 20.04 8.18
C VAL A 272 -7.96 18.95 9.06
N GLU A 273 -7.55 18.89 10.31
CA GLU A 273 -7.85 17.78 11.21
C GLU A 273 -8.31 18.27 12.58
N TYR A 274 -9.22 17.51 13.16
CA TYR A 274 -9.67 17.74 14.52
C TYR A 274 -9.84 16.39 15.22
N LEU A 275 -9.14 16.23 16.33
CA LEU A 275 -9.24 15.07 17.21
C LEU A 275 -9.71 15.56 18.58
N ASP A 276 -10.80 14.99 19.07
CA ASP A 276 -11.40 15.35 20.36
C ASP A 276 -11.46 14.12 21.26
N GLY A 277 -10.60 14.10 22.26
CA GLY A 277 -10.53 13.01 23.21
C GLY A 277 -11.56 13.15 24.32
N LYS A 278 -12.06 12.01 24.85
CA LYS A 278 -12.94 12.04 26.02
C LYS A 278 -12.26 12.66 27.25
N ASP A 279 -13.07 13.03 28.22
CA ASP A 279 -12.74 13.79 29.45
C ASP A 279 -11.44 13.38 30.18
N SER A 280 -11.03 12.11 30.07
CA SER A 280 -9.77 11.61 30.66
C SER A 280 -8.51 12.00 29.88
N LEU A 281 -8.63 12.36 28.61
CA LEU A 281 -7.49 12.65 27.73
C LEU A 281 -7.03 14.12 27.83
N ASP A 282 -7.89 15.05 28.23
CA ASP A 282 -7.61 16.51 28.20
C ASP A 282 -6.97 16.93 26.85
N ALA A 283 -7.56 16.50 25.74
CA ALA A 283 -6.96 16.64 24.43
C ALA A 283 -7.98 16.96 23.36
N SER A 284 -7.94 18.18 22.89
CA SER A 284 -8.60 18.67 21.68
C SER A 284 -7.51 19.13 20.71
N LEU A 285 -7.11 18.26 19.78
CA LEU A 285 -6.05 18.58 18.82
C LEU A 285 -6.65 19.15 17.54
N PHE A 286 -6.25 20.36 17.19
CA PHE A 286 -6.50 20.93 15.86
C PHE A 286 -5.23 20.89 15.04
N GLY A 287 -5.31 20.35 13.81
CA GLY A 287 -4.22 20.25 12.85
C GLY A 287 -4.56 20.88 11.52
N ALA A 288 -3.55 21.42 10.83
CA ALA A 288 -3.64 21.82 9.44
C ALA A 288 -2.29 21.71 8.75
N GLY A 289 -2.28 21.16 7.54
CA GLY A 289 -1.09 20.99 6.73
C GLY A 289 -1.30 21.36 5.29
N ALA A 290 -0.20 21.65 4.59
CA ALA A 290 -0.20 21.84 3.16
C ALA A 290 1.15 21.47 2.53
N THR A 291 1.07 20.93 1.30
CA THR A 291 2.23 20.72 0.42
C THR A 291 1.98 21.40 -0.92
N ILE A 292 2.91 22.24 -1.36
CA ILE A 292 2.89 22.89 -2.67
C ILE A 292 3.90 22.19 -3.57
N HIS A 293 3.44 21.60 -4.66
CA HIS A 293 4.27 20.91 -5.65
C HIS A 293 4.69 21.87 -6.76
N LEU A 294 6.00 22.07 -6.93
CA LEU A 294 6.61 23.01 -7.86
C LEU A 294 7.60 22.26 -8.79
N SER A 295 7.07 21.48 -9.75
CA SER A 295 7.90 20.57 -10.58
C SER A 295 8.68 19.59 -9.70
N ASP A 296 10.02 19.68 -9.68
CA ASP A 296 10.88 18.82 -8.88
C ASP A 296 10.99 19.26 -7.41
N PHE A 297 10.49 20.43 -7.06
CA PHE A 297 10.51 20.95 -5.70
C PHE A 297 9.15 20.83 -5.04
N SER A 298 9.16 20.69 -3.73
CA SER A 298 7.98 20.83 -2.87
C SER A 298 8.29 21.76 -1.70
N VAL A 299 7.26 22.47 -1.24
CA VAL A 299 7.28 23.22 0.01
C VAL A 299 6.13 22.69 0.83
N PHE A 300 6.41 22.30 2.08
CA PHE A 300 5.41 21.63 2.90
C PHE A 300 5.50 22.10 4.36
N GLY A 301 4.43 21.87 5.11
CA GLY A 301 4.42 22.09 6.53
C GLY A 301 3.12 21.66 7.17
N ASP A 302 3.21 21.37 8.46
CA ASP A 302 2.10 21.01 9.33
C ASP A 302 2.11 21.89 10.59
N TYR A 303 0.95 22.13 11.14
CA TYR A 303 0.73 22.83 12.38
C TYR A 303 -0.32 22.11 13.20
N TYR A 304 -0.02 21.84 14.46
CA TYR A 304 -0.93 21.25 15.45
C TYR A 304 -0.95 22.05 16.72
N THR A 305 -2.09 22.11 17.39
CA THR A 305 -2.24 22.70 18.72
C THR A 305 -3.24 21.89 19.53
N ASN A 306 -2.91 21.66 20.81
CA ASN A 306 -3.83 21.03 21.76
C ASN A 306 -4.52 22.11 22.57
N MET A 307 -5.81 22.34 22.32
CA MET A 307 -6.60 23.41 22.88
C MET A 307 -7.07 23.14 24.31
N ASP A 308 -7.09 21.88 24.75
CA ASP A 308 -7.50 21.48 26.10
C ASP A 308 -6.31 21.36 27.06
N TYR A 309 -5.09 21.38 26.53
CA TYR A 309 -3.90 21.34 27.35
C TYR A 309 -3.48 22.75 27.77
N SER A 310 -3.10 22.92 29.06
CA SER A 310 -2.72 24.23 29.62
C SER A 310 -1.64 24.91 28.79
N GLY A 311 -1.93 26.08 28.27
CA GLY A 311 -1.01 26.91 27.50
C GLY A 311 -1.08 26.70 25.98
N ASP A 312 -2.04 25.96 25.50
CA ASP A 312 -2.26 25.69 24.06
C ASP A 312 -0.95 25.32 23.34
N PRO A 313 -0.27 24.22 23.76
CA PRO A 313 1.02 23.84 23.19
C PRO A 313 0.90 23.51 21.72
N LYS A 314 2.01 23.67 20.99
CA LYS A 314 2.04 23.59 19.53
C LYS A 314 3.16 22.69 19.04
N THR A 315 2.84 21.89 18.03
CA THR A 315 3.83 21.24 17.17
C THR A 315 3.69 21.79 15.77
N TRP A 316 4.80 22.16 15.15
CA TRP A 316 4.78 22.53 13.75
C TRP A 316 6.08 22.17 13.04
N THR A 317 5.97 21.94 11.74
CA THR A 317 7.10 21.74 10.84
C THR A 317 6.92 22.57 9.58
N ALA A 318 8.03 22.96 8.98
CA ALA A 318 8.06 23.58 7.66
C ALA A 318 9.33 23.14 6.94
N GLY A 319 9.20 22.75 5.69
CA GLY A 319 10.29 22.16 4.94
C GLY A 319 10.19 22.34 3.43
N ILE A 320 11.25 21.91 2.79
CA ILE A 320 11.35 21.82 1.34
C ILE A 320 11.81 20.43 0.93
N GLY A 321 11.33 19.96 -0.19
CA GLY A 321 11.75 18.71 -0.82
C GLY A 321 12.27 18.96 -2.22
N TYR A 322 13.14 18.08 -2.67
CA TYR A 322 13.62 18.04 -4.05
C TYR A 322 13.61 16.61 -4.58
N SER A 323 12.97 16.42 -5.74
CA SER A 323 12.76 15.14 -6.38
C SER A 323 11.93 14.17 -5.53
N THR A 324 11.59 13.04 -6.08
CA THR A 324 10.85 11.95 -5.43
C THR A 324 11.31 10.62 -5.99
N VAL A 325 11.14 9.56 -5.22
CA VAL A 325 11.46 8.20 -5.66
C VAL A 325 10.33 7.55 -6.44
N ASP A 326 10.68 6.76 -7.45
CA ASP A 326 9.77 5.82 -8.12
C ASP A 326 10.25 4.40 -7.84
N TRP A 327 9.50 3.66 -7.02
CA TRP A 327 9.82 2.29 -6.58
C TRP A 327 10.06 1.30 -7.72
N ASN A 328 9.59 1.61 -8.91
CA ASN A 328 9.79 0.79 -10.11
C ASN A 328 11.07 1.16 -10.89
N LYS A 329 11.71 2.30 -10.55
CA LYS A 329 12.85 2.84 -11.32
C LYS A 329 14.10 2.97 -10.46
N PRO A 330 15.04 2.03 -10.56
CA PRO A 330 16.34 2.13 -9.90
C PRO A 330 17.06 3.43 -10.25
N GLY A 331 17.72 4.02 -9.24
CA GLY A 331 18.46 5.26 -9.36
C GLY A 331 17.64 6.54 -9.21
N THR A 332 16.29 6.46 -9.05
CA THR A 332 15.50 7.62 -8.60
C THR A 332 15.79 7.91 -7.14
N TRP A 333 15.82 9.18 -6.78
CA TRP A 333 16.14 9.62 -5.43
C TRP A 333 15.33 10.87 -5.06
N GLY A 334 15.23 11.14 -3.77
CA GLY A 334 14.60 12.32 -3.23
C GLY A 334 15.27 12.75 -1.93
N VAL A 335 15.19 14.03 -1.61
CA VAL A 335 15.67 14.56 -0.33
C VAL A 335 14.69 15.58 0.20
N THR A 336 14.57 15.65 1.54
CA THR A 336 13.84 16.72 2.20
C THR A 336 14.67 17.36 3.30
N GLY A 337 14.34 18.59 3.64
CA GLY A 337 14.88 19.27 4.79
C GLY A 337 13.78 20.10 5.45
N GLN A 338 13.57 19.91 6.74
CA GLN A 338 12.52 20.60 7.49
C GLN A 338 13.01 21.04 8.87
N TYR A 339 12.44 22.12 9.34
CA TYR A 339 12.60 22.56 10.71
C TYR A 339 11.38 22.13 11.53
N VAL A 340 11.61 21.53 12.68
CA VAL A 340 10.58 21.06 13.59
C VAL A 340 10.67 21.80 14.92
N ARG A 341 9.52 22.22 15.43
CA ARG A 341 9.33 22.68 16.80
C ARG A 341 8.16 21.95 17.41
N SER A 342 8.37 21.34 18.56
CA SER A 342 7.34 20.61 19.28
C SER A 342 7.34 20.96 20.76
N GLU A 343 6.17 21.26 21.29
CA GLU A 343 5.91 21.58 22.69
C GLU A 343 5.20 20.40 23.38
N ARG A 344 5.49 20.22 24.67
CA ARG A 344 4.87 19.14 25.46
C ARG A 344 3.37 19.30 25.54
N GLY A 345 2.66 18.23 25.19
CA GLY A 345 1.20 18.15 25.23
C GLY A 345 0.53 18.39 23.88
N SER A 346 1.27 18.81 22.84
CA SER A 346 0.75 18.92 21.47
C SER A 346 1.18 17.78 20.56
N PHE A 347 2.16 16.98 20.93
CA PHE A 347 2.74 15.92 20.10
C PHE A 347 2.23 14.54 20.52
N ILE A 348 1.60 13.82 19.59
CA ILE A 348 1.07 12.47 19.83
C ILE A 348 2.19 11.45 19.86
N GLY A 349 3.12 11.49 18.91
CA GLY A 349 4.17 10.50 18.71
C GLY A 349 3.78 9.42 17.71
N ASP A 350 4.66 8.44 17.53
CA ASP A 350 4.52 7.35 16.55
C ASP A 350 4.26 7.84 15.11
N GLY A 351 5.00 8.89 14.74
CA GLY A 351 5.01 9.42 13.38
C GLY A 351 5.95 8.64 12.45
N THR A 352 5.98 9.05 11.19
CA THR A 352 6.77 8.44 10.09
C THR A 352 8.27 8.32 10.40
N TYR A 353 8.85 9.26 11.15
CA TYR A 353 10.30 9.38 11.32
C TYR A 353 10.86 8.47 12.40
N ASN A 354 11.83 7.63 12.06
CA ASN A 354 12.43 6.67 12.98
C ASN A 354 13.25 7.31 14.11
N SER A 355 13.99 8.38 13.78
CA SER A 355 14.79 9.15 14.74
C SER A 355 14.14 10.52 14.96
N CYS A 356 13.20 10.58 15.90
CA CYS A 356 12.36 11.76 16.13
C CYS A 356 12.58 12.38 17.51
N PRO A 357 13.33 13.53 17.62
CA PRO A 357 13.49 14.24 18.88
C PRO A 357 12.19 14.75 19.52
N ALA A 358 11.10 14.93 18.74
CA ALA A 358 9.80 15.31 19.27
C ALA A 358 9.24 14.28 20.27
N ASN A 359 9.64 13.02 20.21
CA ASN A 359 9.30 12.00 21.21
C ASN A 359 9.76 12.38 22.64
N LEU A 360 10.73 13.26 22.80
CA LEU A 360 11.18 13.75 24.10
C LEU A 360 10.16 14.68 24.79
N VAL A 361 9.21 15.24 24.05
CA VAL A 361 8.15 16.12 24.59
C VAL A 361 6.79 15.46 24.62
N THR A 362 6.66 14.18 24.23
CA THR A 362 5.45 13.43 24.54
C THR A 362 5.21 13.43 26.06
N THR A 363 3.96 13.37 26.48
CA THR A 363 3.61 13.39 27.90
C THR A 363 4.20 12.21 28.69
N PHE A 364 4.68 11.16 27.99
CA PHE A 364 5.20 9.91 28.57
C PHE A 364 6.72 9.78 28.53
N SER A 365 7.42 10.66 27.85
CA SER A 365 8.88 10.56 27.71
C SER A 365 9.66 10.52 29.04
N GLY A 366 8.99 10.72 30.17
CA GLY A 366 9.63 10.86 31.48
C GLY A 366 10.61 12.03 31.57
N SER A 367 10.80 12.76 30.47
CA SER A 367 11.69 13.91 30.39
C SER A 367 11.03 15.14 31.01
N ASN A 368 11.83 16.11 31.48
CA ASN A 368 11.33 17.40 31.93
C ASN A 368 11.41 18.48 30.85
N ILE A 369 11.60 18.10 29.60
CA ILE A 369 11.66 18.99 28.45
C ILE A 369 10.24 19.48 28.14
N GLY A 370 10.07 20.79 28.03
CA GLY A 370 8.81 21.41 27.66
C GLY A 370 8.72 21.73 26.18
N GLU A 371 9.87 21.94 25.53
CA GLU A 371 9.95 22.23 24.09
C GLU A 371 11.23 21.65 23.51
N VAL A 372 11.13 21.12 22.28
CA VAL A 372 12.27 20.69 21.47
C VAL A 372 12.21 21.35 20.08
N LYS A 373 13.40 21.70 19.57
CA LYS A 373 13.60 22.25 18.22
C LYS A 373 14.75 21.54 17.54
N TYR A 374 14.58 21.25 16.26
CA TYR A 374 15.64 20.59 15.48
C TYR A 374 15.44 20.76 13.97
N TRP A 375 16.46 20.47 13.22
CA TRP A 375 16.37 20.24 11.78
C TRP A 375 16.29 18.74 11.52
N LEU A 376 15.46 18.35 10.56
CA LEU A 376 15.35 17.00 10.09
C LEU A 376 15.62 16.97 8.58
N ALA A 377 16.57 16.18 8.18
CA ALA A 377 16.85 15.89 6.78
C ALA A 377 16.50 14.41 6.49
N THR A 378 15.86 14.15 5.35
CA THR A 378 15.61 12.79 4.87
C THR A 378 16.19 12.59 3.48
N ALA A 379 16.58 11.38 3.16
CA ALA A 379 17.06 11.01 1.85
C ALA A 379 16.61 9.61 1.50
N ASP A 380 16.12 9.43 0.27
CA ASP A 380 15.67 8.16 -0.29
C ASP A 380 16.39 7.91 -1.61
N ILE A 381 16.72 6.65 -1.90
CA ILE A 381 17.24 6.22 -3.19
C ILE A 381 16.81 4.79 -3.51
N ILE A 382 16.19 4.60 -4.66
CA ILE A 382 15.81 3.27 -5.14
C ILE A 382 17.05 2.57 -5.72
N LEU A 383 17.57 1.59 -4.97
CA LEU A 383 18.76 0.82 -5.35
C LEU A 383 18.46 -0.20 -6.46
N MET A 384 17.29 -0.83 -6.37
CA MET A 384 16.72 -1.71 -7.40
C MET A 384 15.20 -1.65 -7.30
N LYS A 385 14.50 -2.19 -8.30
CA LYS A 385 13.02 -2.24 -8.26
C LYS A 385 12.55 -2.78 -6.91
N ASN A 386 11.67 -2.05 -6.24
CA ASN A 386 11.09 -2.38 -4.94
C ASN A 386 12.08 -2.43 -3.76
N LEU A 387 13.26 -1.85 -3.89
CA LEU A 387 14.23 -1.71 -2.79
C LEU A 387 14.66 -0.27 -2.64
N ASP A 388 14.32 0.32 -1.52
CA ASP A 388 14.70 1.66 -1.10
C ASP A 388 15.78 1.63 -0.02
N LEU A 389 16.73 2.54 -0.12
CA LEU A 389 17.62 2.94 0.97
C LEU A 389 17.15 4.31 1.45
N HIS A 390 16.62 4.34 2.66
CA HIS A 390 16.15 5.54 3.34
C HIS A 390 17.08 5.94 4.48
N ALA A 391 17.23 7.24 4.72
CA ALA A 391 17.95 7.76 5.87
C ALA A 391 17.27 9.04 6.41
N ASP A 392 17.22 9.12 7.75
CA ASP A 392 16.81 10.30 8.51
C ASP A 392 18.00 10.85 9.33
N TYR A 393 18.12 12.16 9.42
CA TYR A 393 19.07 12.82 10.33
C TYR A 393 18.43 14.02 11.01
N ALA A 394 18.20 13.89 12.32
CA ALA A 394 17.76 15.00 13.16
C ALA A 394 18.97 15.63 13.84
N PHE A 395 19.23 16.89 13.53
CA PHE A 395 20.42 17.59 13.98
C PHE A 395 20.15 18.99 14.56
N ASN A 396 21.13 19.51 15.27
CA ASN A 396 21.04 20.77 16.01
C ASN A 396 19.86 20.75 16.99
N VAL A 397 19.70 19.63 17.68
CA VAL A 397 18.59 19.39 18.61
C VAL A 397 18.77 20.29 19.84
N LYS A 398 17.74 21.05 20.19
CA LYS A 398 17.73 21.99 21.31
C LYS A 398 16.51 21.78 22.18
N ALA A 399 16.71 21.81 23.50
CA ALA A 399 15.65 21.77 24.49
C ALA A 399 15.53 23.11 25.21
N ASP A 400 14.34 23.44 25.70
CA ASP A 400 14.08 24.65 26.51
C ASP A 400 14.72 24.59 27.89
N LYS A 401 14.97 23.38 28.42
CA LYS A 401 15.51 23.14 29.77
C LYS A 401 16.62 22.10 29.75
N GLY A 402 17.66 22.38 30.54
CA GLY A 402 18.80 21.46 30.72
C GLY A 402 19.77 21.42 29.55
N ALA A 403 20.56 20.36 29.45
CA ALA A 403 21.46 20.14 28.31
C ALA A 403 20.67 19.78 27.05
N ASN A 404 21.17 20.19 25.90
CA ASN A 404 20.58 19.76 24.62
C ASN A 404 20.69 18.26 24.48
N PRO A 405 19.68 17.63 23.91
CA PRO A 405 19.76 16.23 23.47
C PRO A 405 20.83 16.03 22.38
N ASP A 406 21.32 14.81 22.25
CA ASP A 406 22.21 14.43 21.14
C ASP A 406 21.45 14.51 19.80
N ASP A 407 22.17 14.77 18.72
CA ASP A 407 21.66 14.57 17.37
C ASP A 407 21.50 13.07 17.12
N VAL A 408 20.51 12.67 16.30
CA VAL A 408 20.16 11.26 16.06
C VAL A 408 19.92 11.00 14.58
N PHE A 409 20.19 9.77 14.13
CA PHE A 409 19.95 9.38 12.76
C PHE A 409 19.41 7.96 12.65
N SER A 410 18.81 7.66 11.51
CA SER A 410 18.44 6.30 11.11
C SER A 410 18.88 6.02 9.66
N VAL A 411 19.11 4.76 9.37
CA VAL A 411 19.32 4.23 8.01
C VAL A 411 18.58 2.92 7.91
N GLU A 412 17.79 2.77 6.85
CA GLU A 412 17.02 1.57 6.62
C GLU A 412 17.01 1.12 5.17
N LEU A 413 16.87 -0.18 4.99
CA LEU A 413 16.58 -0.81 3.71
C LEU A 413 15.15 -1.32 3.77
N ASP A 414 14.30 -0.78 2.91
CA ASP A 414 12.92 -1.21 2.73
C ASP A 414 12.75 -1.97 1.43
N TYR A 415 12.15 -3.14 1.52
CA TYR A 415 11.87 -4.02 0.40
C TYR A 415 10.37 -4.29 0.29
N ARG A 416 9.77 -4.12 -0.91
CA ARG A 416 8.35 -4.40 -1.20
C ARG A 416 8.21 -5.59 -2.14
N PHE A 417 7.23 -6.46 -1.89
CA PHE A 417 6.95 -7.64 -2.71
C PHE A 417 5.45 -7.96 -2.80
#